data_2c7e1a7a2e44dcd1abbd669a0d680d0c
#
_entry.id   2c7e1a7a2e44dcd1abbd669a0d680d0c
#
_cell.length_a   1.000
_cell.length_b   1.000
_cell.length_c   1.000
_cell.angle_alpha   90.00
_cell.angle_beta   90.00
_cell.angle_gamma   90.00
#
_symmetry.space_group_name_H-M   'P 1'
#
loop_
_entity.id
_entity.type
_entity.pdbx_description
1 polymer ?
#
loop_
_entity_poly.entity_id
_entity_poly.type
_entity_poly.pdbx_seq_one_letter_code
_entity_poly.pdbx_strand_id
1 'polypeptide(L)'
;TTETINPVRYEMNGRKLTDFATEAEQGQMRSVTGSLGWIARQCRPGLSYMVSKLQGAVSKATMKDLKETNQALDSAKEYSDMGLWFKHDAIDWSTCLLVTVTDASFAQEVIQEPTCLEKPHRSQKAYMILLVDPDILKMNLAGCHIWGWRSITDKRVCRATIQAEAHGMISGEEMGTRLRAII
;
A
#
# COMPACT_ATOMS: atom_id res chain seq x y z
N THR A 1 4.26 0.57 -18.54
CA THR A 1 2.80 0.85 -18.48
C THR A 1 2.06 -0.32 -17.89
N THR A 2 0.88 -0.09 -17.30
CA THR A 2 0.00 -1.16 -16.75
C THR A 2 -0.47 -2.14 -17.84
N GLU A 3 -0.58 -1.69 -19.06
CA GLU A 3 -1.06 -2.46 -20.22
C GLU A 3 -0.18 -3.66 -20.57
N THR A 4 1.13 -3.58 -20.31
CA THR A 4 2.09 -4.66 -20.60
C THR A 4 2.10 -5.77 -19.54
N ILE A 5 1.39 -5.61 -18.43
CA ILE A 5 1.33 -6.60 -17.36
C ILE A 5 0.28 -7.66 -17.72
N ASN A 6 0.73 -8.92 -17.85
CA ASN A 6 -0.17 -10.03 -18.07
C ASN A 6 -0.83 -10.47 -16.76
N PRO A 7 -2.13 -10.83 -16.77
CA PRO A 7 -2.81 -11.35 -15.60
C PRO A 7 -2.26 -12.72 -15.20
N VAL A 8 -2.49 -13.12 -13.95
CA VAL A 8 -2.22 -14.47 -13.49
C VAL A 8 -3.17 -15.43 -14.19
N ARG A 9 -2.62 -16.43 -14.83
CA ARG A 9 -3.39 -17.49 -15.49
C ARG A 9 -3.64 -18.62 -14.51
N TYR A 10 -4.90 -18.95 -14.27
CA TYR A 10 -5.31 -20.05 -13.40
C TYR A 10 -6.65 -20.62 -13.87
N GLU A 11 -6.88 -21.89 -13.55
CA GLU A 11 -8.13 -22.58 -13.85
C GLU A 11 -8.78 -23.06 -12.56
N MET A 12 -10.09 -22.90 -12.46
CA MET A 12 -10.82 -23.33 -11.28
C MET A 12 -10.98 -24.85 -11.22
N ASN A 13 -11.32 -25.53 -12.33
CA ASN A 13 -11.38 -27.00 -12.49
C ASN A 13 -11.83 -27.76 -11.22
N GLY A 14 -12.91 -27.30 -10.56
CA GLY A 14 -13.39 -27.87 -9.31
C GLY A 14 -12.68 -27.39 -8.04
N ARG A 15 -11.62 -26.56 -8.16
CA ARG A 15 -10.93 -25.95 -7.00
C ARG A 15 -11.81 -24.92 -6.32
N LYS A 16 -11.70 -24.82 -4.99
CA LYS A 16 -12.37 -23.81 -4.17
C LYS A 16 -11.51 -22.56 -4.05
N LEU A 17 -12.12 -21.42 -3.73
CA LEU A 17 -11.38 -20.17 -3.48
C LEU A 17 -10.37 -20.28 -2.34
N THR A 18 -10.58 -21.21 -1.42
CA THR A 18 -9.71 -21.48 -0.27
C THR A 18 -8.54 -22.41 -0.60
N ASP A 19 -8.54 -23.06 -1.75
CA ASP A 19 -7.46 -23.98 -2.13
C ASP A 19 -6.20 -23.21 -2.44
N PHE A 20 -5.05 -23.78 -2.09
CA PHE A 20 -3.76 -23.15 -2.35
C PHE A 20 -3.44 -23.08 -3.84
N ALA A 21 -2.83 -21.98 -4.23
CA ALA A 21 -2.25 -21.80 -5.55
C ALA A 21 -1.03 -22.72 -5.74
N THR A 22 -0.84 -23.20 -6.95
CA THR A 22 0.36 -23.93 -7.35
C THR A 22 1.59 -23.02 -7.31
N GLU A 23 2.79 -23.59 -7.27
CA GLU A 23 4.04 -22.83 -7.29
C GLU A 23 4.17 -21.95 -8.55
N ALA A 24 3.74 -22.46 -9.71
CA ALA A 24 3.73 -21.71 -10.96
C ALA A 24 2.77 -20.48 -10.89
N GLU A 25 1.56 -20.66 -10.34
CA GLU A 25 0.59 -19.58 -10.13
C GLU A 25 1.11 -18.55 -9.13
N GLN A 26 1.74 -19.00 -8.04
CA GLN A 26 2.40 -18.10 -7.07
C GLN A 26 3.54 -17.29 -7.72
N GLY A 27 4.31 -17.90 -8.61
CA GLY A 27 5.35 -17.23 -9.40
C GLY A 27 4.78 -16.13 -10.28
N GLN A 28 3.68 -16.39 -10.98
CA GLN A 28 2.96 -15.39 -11.78
C GLN A 28 2.40 -14.26 -10.88
N MET A 29 1.75 -14.61 -9.76
CA MET A 29 1.24 -13.65 -8.81
C MET A 29 2.35 -12.73 -8.28
N ARG A 30 3.53 -13.28 -7.97
CA ARG A 30 4.70 -12.51 -7.54
C ARG A 30 5.13 -11.50 -8.61
N SER A 31 5.14 -11.89 -9.87
CA SER A 31 5.47 -11.01 -10.99
C SER A 31 4.48 -9.86 -11.13
N VAL A 32 3.18 -10.16 -11.13
CA VAL A 32 2.11 -9.15 -11.25
C VAL A 32 2.14 -8.19 -10.07
N THR A 33 2.18 -8.71 -8.84
CA THR A 33 2.20 -7.86 -7.63
C THR A 33 3.49 -7.06 -7.50
N GLY A 34 4.61 -7.58 -8.03
CA GLY A 34 5.87 -6.85 -8.14
C GLY A 34 5.76 -5.64 -9.05
N SER A 35 5.19 -5.82 -10.24
CA SER A 35 4.97 -4.76 -11.22
C SER A 35 3.98 -3.70 -10.70
N LEU A 36 2.86 -4.14 -10.12
CA LEU A 36 1.91 -3.23 -9.48
C LEU A 36 2.53 -2.48 -8.29
N GLY A 37 3.41 -3.15 -7.54
CA GLY A 37 4.13 -2.55 -6.41
C GLY A 37 5.10 -1.46 -6.85
N TRP A 38 5.69 -1.58 -8.02
CA TRP A 38 6.52 -0.52 -8.61
C TRP A 38 5.66 0.70 -8.94
N ILE A 39 4.54 0.49 -9.66
CA ILE A 39 3.60 1.56 -10.04
C ILE A 39 3.01 2.24 -8.80
N ALA A 40 2.60 1.45 -7.81
CA ALA A 40 2.06 1.95 -6.54
C ALA A 40 3.03 2.90 -5.83
N ARG A 41 4.34 2.61 -5.89
CA ARG A 41 5.38 3.42 -5.23
C ARG A 41 5.81 4.64 -6.03
N GLN A 42 5.63 4.64 -7.34
CA GLN A 42 6.08 5.74 -8.20
C GLN A 42 5.01 6.81 -8.40
N CYS A 43 3.77 6.42 -8.64
CA CYS A 43 2.75 7.37 -9.06
C CYS A 43 1.31 7.05 -8.62
N ARG A 44 1.06 5.89 -7.99
CA ARG A 44 -0.30 5.42 -7.69
C ARG A 44 -0.47 5.03 -6.22
N PRO A 45 -0.52 6.00 -5.28
CA PRO A 45 -0.67 5.74 -3.84
C PRO A 45 -1.90 4.90 -3.51
N GLY A 46 -3.00 5.04 -4.23
CA GLY A 46 -4.23 4.27 -4.03
C GLY A 46 -4.09 2.75 -4.19
N LEU A 47 -3.06 2.27 -4.91
CA LEU A 47 -2.78 0.84 -5.04
C LEU A 47 -1.97 0.27 -3.86
N SER A 48 -1.38 1.09 -3.01
CA SER A 48 -0.37 0.68 -2.03
C SER A 48 -0.89 -0.36 -1.02
N TYR A 49 -2.11 -0.19 -0.52
CA TYR A 49 -2.71 -1.13 0.43
C TYR A 49 -2.94 -2.51 -0.22
N MET A 50 -3.65 -2.54 -1.35
CA MET A 50 -3.98 -3.79 -2.04
C MET A 50 -2.72 -4.56 -2.43
N VAL A 51 -1.73 -3.86 -2.98
CA VAL A 51 -0.46 -4.46 -3.39
C VAL A 51 0.31 -4.99 -2.17
N SER A 52 0.35 -4.25 -1.07
CA SER A 52 1.00 -4.69 0.17
C SER A 52 0.36 -5.98 0.71
N LYS A 53 -0.97 -6.04 0.76
CA LYS A 53 -1.74 -7.21 1.16
C LYS A 53 -1.43 -8.43 0.28
N LEU A 54 -1.51 -8.26 -1.04
CA LEU A 54 -1.29 -9.34 -2.01
C LEU A 54 0.16 -9.84 -1.99
N GLN A 55 1.14 -8.94 -1.87
CA GLN A 55 2.55 -9.32 -1.73
C GLN A 55 2.80 -10.14 -0.47
N GLY A 56 2.12 -9.81 0.63
CA GLY A 56 2.18 -10.58 1.88
C GLY A 56 1.60 -11.99 1.77
N ALA A 57 0.63 -12.20 0.87
CA ALA A 57 -0.03 -13.48 0.66
C ALA A 57 0.71 -14.44 -0.29
N VAL A 58 1.65 -13.96 -1.12
CA VAL A 58 2.24 -14.74 -2.23
C VAL A 58 2.73 -16.13 -1.84
N SER A 59 3.41 -16.28 -0.70
CA SER A 59 4.00 -17.57 -0.27
C SER A 59 2.97 -18.62 0.15
N LYS A 60 1.75 -18.18 0.49
CA LYS A 60 0.62 -19.02 0.90
C LYS A 60 -0.65 -18.65 0.13
N ALA A 61 -0.47 -18.21 -1.12
CA ALA A 61 -1.56 -17.71 -1.94
C ALA A 61 -2.63 -18.77 -2.16
N THR A 62 -3.87 -18.35 -2.09
CA THR A 62 -5.06 -19.14 -2.42
C THR A 62 -5.62 -18.72 -3.78
N MET A 63 -6.56 -19.49 -4.30
CA MET A 63 -7.29 -19.13 -5.53
C MET A 63 -7.99 -17.76 -5.39
N LYS A 64 -8.42 -17.43 -4.18
CA LYS A 64 -8.98 -16.09 -3.88
C LYS A 64 -7.94 -14.98 -4.11
N ASP A 65 -6.71 -15.18 -3.65
CA ASP A 65 -5.64 -14.18 -3.80
C ASP A 65 -5.24 -13.99 -5.27
N LEU A 66 -5.26 -15.06 -6.07
CA LEU A 66 -5.03 -14.96 -7.53
C LEU A 66 -6.13 -14.11 -8.19
N LYS A 67 -7.38 -14.37 -7.83
CA LYS A 67 -8.52 -13.57 -8.33
C LYS A 67 -8.40 -12.09 -7.92
N GLU A 68 -8.12 -11.82 -6.65
CA GLU A 68 -7.92 -10.46 -6.15
C GLU A 68 -6.73 -9.76 -6.84
N THR A 69 -5.67 -10.51 -7.17
CA THR A 69 -4.53 -9.99 -7.93
C THR A 69 -4.93 -9.53 -9.33
N ASN A 70 -5.72 -10.33 -10.03
CA ASN A 70 -6.21 -9.93 -11.35
C ASN A 70 -7.18 -8.75 -11.27
N GLN A 71 -8.07 -8.71 -10.28
CA GLN A 71 -8.95 -7.56 -10.04
C GLN A 71 -8.16 -6.27 -9.76
N ALA A 72 -7.08 -6.36 -8.98
CA ALA A 72 -6.20 -5.22 -8.75
C ALA A 72 -5.51 -4.75 -10.04
N LEU A 73 -5.10 -5.69 -10.90
CA LEU A 73 -4.52 -5.38 -12.20
C LEU A 73 -5.54 -4.74 -13.14
N ASP A 74 -6.77 -5.28 -13.20
CA ASP A 74 -7.84 -4.75 -14.04
C ASP A 74 -8.19 -3.31 -13.63
N SER A 75 -8.33 -3.06 -12.33
CA SER A 75 -8.52 -1.70 -11.81
C SER A 75 -7.35 -0.77 -12.11
N ALA A 76 -6.11 -1.28 -12.06
CA ALA A 76 -4.94 -0.48 -12.43
C ALA A 76 -4.91 -0.13 -13.91
N LYS A 77 -5.45 -0.99 -14.79
CA LYS A 77 -5.57 -0.74 -16.24
C LYS A 77 -6.72 0.19 -16.56
N GLU A 78 -7.88 0.00 -15.93
CA GLU A 78 -9.07 0.84 -16.11
C GLU A 78 -8.76 2.32 -15.83
N TYR A 79 -7.99 2.58 -14.77
CA TYR A 79 -7.56 3.93 -14.38
C TYR A 79 -6.09 4.21 -14.75
N SER A 80 -5.67 3.81 -15.95
CA SER A 80 -4.26 3.92 -16.39
C SER A 80 -3.73 5.34 -16.48
N ASP A 81 -4.62 6.32 -16.65
CA ASP A 81 -4.36 7.75 -16.69
C ASP A 81 -4.25 8.42 -15.30
N MET A 82 -4.66 7.71 -14.24
CA MET A 82 -4.50 8.23 -12.88
C MET A 82 -3.03 8.24 -12.46
N GLY A 83 -2.60 9.38 -11.94
CA GLY A 83 -1.24 9.58 -11.44
C GLY A 83 -1.17 10.75 -10.47
N LEU A 84 0.05 11.11 -10.09
CA LEU A 84 0.31 12.32 -9.30
C LEU A 84 0.49 13.51 -10.24
N TRP A 85 -0.18 14.59 -9.92
CA TRP A 85 -0.07 15.87 -10.62
C TRP A 85 0.65 16.87 -9.73
N PHE A 86 1.74 17.42 -10.23
CA PHE A 86 2.51 18.46 -9.57
C PHE A 86 2.23 19.78 -10.28
N LYS A 87 1.28 20.55 -9.75
CA LYS A 87 0.95 21.86 -10.29
C LYS A 87 2.08 22.84 -9.97
N HIS A 88 2.57 23.56 -10.97
CA HIS A 88 3.73 24.44 -10.87
C HIS A 88 3.64 25.45 -9.69
N ASP A 89 2.48 26.07 -9.50
CA ASP A 89 2.29 27.13 -8.52
C ASP A 89 1.49 26.66 -7.27
N ALA A 90 1.49 25.35 -6.97
CA ALA A 90 0.71 24.85 -5.83
C ALA A 90 1.35 25.15 -4.47
N ILE A 91 2.67 25.27 -4.43
CA ILE A 91 3.45 25.56 -3.23
C ILE A 91 4.61 26.51 -3.55
N ASP A 92 5.02 27.32 -2.61
CA ASP A 92 6.30 28.02 -2.61
C ASP A 92 7.36 27.15 -1.93
N TRP A 93 8.36 26.70 -2.68
CA TRP A 93 9.43 25.82 -2.20
C TRP A 93 10.29 26.41 -1.09
N SER A 94 10.36 27.76 -1.01
CA SER A 94 11.14 28.45 0.01
C SER A 94 10.47 28.48 1.38
N THR A 95 9.15 28.31 1.42
CA THR A 95 8.34 28.46 2.64
C THR A 95 7.50 27.23 2.96
N CYS A 96 7.43 26.24 2.07
CA CYS A 96 6.58 25.07 2.24
C CYS A 96 6.91 24.28 3.52
N LEU A 97 5.88 23.64 4.04
CA LEU A 97 5.95 22.81 5.24
C LEU A 97 5.96 21.33 4.84
N LEU A 98 6.77 20.53 5.54
CA LEU A 98 6.70 19.07 5.47
C LEU A 98 5.66 18.58 6.49
N VAL A 99 4.59 17.99 5.97
CA VAL A 99 3.50 17.43 6.78
C VAL A 99 3.46 15.91 6.62
N THR A 100 3.46 15.20 7.74
CA THR A 100 3.31 13.75 7.76
C THR A 100 1.92 13.38 8.27
N VAL A 101 1.16 12.65 7.45
CA VAL A 101 -0.14 12.08 7.81
C VAL A 101 0.06 10.59 8.02
N THR A 102 -0.45 10.07 9.14
CA THR A 102 -0.36 8.64 9.48
C THR A 102 -1.71 8.08 9.84
N ASP A 103 -1.90 6.80 9.56
CA ASP A 103 -3.10 6.06 9.91
C ASP A 103 -2.76 4.59 10.14
N ALA A 104 -3.52 3.90 10.99
CA ALA A 104 -3.36 2.47 11.19
C ALA A 104 -4.69 1.75 11.38
N SER A 105 -4.82 0.61 10.72
CA SER A 105 -5.94 -0.32 10.88
C SER A 105 -5.55 -1.42 11.84
N PHE A 106 -6.22 -1.48 13.00
CA PHE A 106 -5.91 -2.45 14.05
C PHE A 106 -6.48 -3.83 13.73
N ALA A 107 -5.61 -4.86 13.74
CA ALA A 107 -5.97 -6.29 13.72
C ALA A 107 -6.95 -6.73 12.59
N GLN A 108 -6.96 -6.04 11.44
CA GLN A 108 -7.86 -6.39 10.34
C GLN A 108 -7.27 -7.43 9.38
N GLU A 109 -5.95 -7.62 9.38
CA GLU A 109 -5.31 -8.58 8.51
C GLU A 109 -5.20 -9.95 9.19
N VAL A 110 -5.90 -10.94 8.64
CA VAL A 110 -5.85 -12.33 9.09
C VAL A 110 -4.68 -13.03 8.43
N ILE A 111 -3.70 -13.50 9.23
CA ILE A 111 -2.63 -14.33 8.71
C ILE A 111 -3.06 -15.79 8.83
N GLN A 112 -3.07 -16.48 7.70
CA GLN A 112 -3.32 -17.91 7.66
C GLN A 112 -2.05 -18.67 8.07
N GLU A 113 -1.90 -18.96 9.37
CA GLU A 113 -0.90 -19.91 9.85
C GLU A 113 -1.56 -21.24 10.20
N PRO A 114 -1.07 -22.38 9.64
CA PRO A 114 -1.74 -23.67 9.78
C PRO A 114 -1.73 -24.24 11.20
N THR A 115 -0.95 -23.69 12.12
CA THR A 115 -0.63 -24.32 13.41
C THR A 115 -1.06 -23.50 14.64
N CYS A 116 -1.68 -22.35 14.49
CA CYS A 116 -2.08 -21.53 15.63
C CYS A 116 -3.59 -21.59 15.85
N LEU A 117 -4.02 -21.94 17.06
CA LEU A 117 -5.44 -21.95 17.47
C LEU A 117 -6.06 -20.54 17.44
N GLU A 118 -5.24 -19.51 17.58
CA GLU A 118 -5.64 -18.12 17.38
C GLU A 118 -4.99 -17.61 16.09
N LYS A 119 -5.82 -17.22 15.11
CA LYS A 119 -5.34 -16.58 13.88
C LYS A 119 -4.64 -15.28 14.26
N PRO A 120 -3.33 -15.12 14.04
CA PRO A 120 -2.67 -13.87 14.38
C PRO A 120 -3.23 -12.77 13.48
N HIS A 121 -3.84 -11.78 14.11
CA HIS A 121 -4.28 -10.58 13.43
C HIS A 121 -3.12 -9.59 13.39
N ARG A 122 -2.82 -9.05 12.23
CA ARG A 122 -1.84 -7.97 12.06
C ARG A 122 -2.52 -6.66 11.72
N SER A 123 -1.92 -5.60 12.19
CA SER A 123 -2.33 -4.26 11.86
C SER A 123 -1.71 -3.83 10.54
N GLN A 124 -2.42 -3.03 9.80
CA GLN A 124 -1.90 -2.34 8.63
C GLN A 124 -1.60 -0.91 9.02
N LYS A 125 -0.43 -0.40 8.70
CA LYS A 125 -0.05 0.99 8.95
C LYS A 125 0.28 1.69 7.65
N ALA A 126 -0.04 2.97 7.60
CA ALA A 126 0.22 3.81 6.46
C ALA A 126 0.76 5.17 6.89
N TYR A 127 1.53 5.79 6.01
CA TYR A 127 1.87 7.19 6.09
C TYR A 127 1.87 7.85 4.72
N MET A 128 1.64 9.14 4.71
CA MET A 128 1.77 10.01 3.55
C MET A 128 2.54 11.26 3.96
N ILE A 129 3.51 11.64 3.17
CA ILE A 129 4.34 12.83 3.38
C ILE A 129 4.00 13.84 2.30
N LEU A 130 3.65 15.02 2.73
CA LEU A 130 3.17 16.11 1.90
C LEU A 130 4.11 17.31 2.05
N LEU A 131 4.36 18.01 0.96
CA LEU A 131 4.83 19.38 0.96
C LEU A 131 3.61 20.29 0.81
N VAL A 132 3.40 21.18 1.75
CA VAL A 132 2.15 21.94 1.87
C VAL A 132 2.44 23.42 2.03
N ASP A 133 1.61 24.26 1.42
CA ASP A 133 1.66 25.71 1.61
C ASP A 133 1.36 26.07 3.09
N PRO A 134 2.07 27.05 3.67
CA PRO A 134 1.88 27.48 5.06
C PRO A 134 0.46 27.92 5.44
N ASP A 135 -0.39 28.24 4.48
CA ASP A 135 -1.80 28.59 4.73
C ASP A 135 -2.58 27.48 5.44
N ILE A 136 -2.10 26.23 5.40
CA ILE A 136 -2.66 25.11 6.18
C ILE A 136 -2.69 25.41 7.68
N LEU A 137 -1.73 26.17 8.21
CA LEU A 137 -1.67 26.56 9.62
C LEU A 137 -2.79 27.54 10.02
N LYS A 138 -3.39 28.19 9.04
CA LYS A 138 -4.54 29.09 9.22
C LYS A 138 -5.88 28.38 9.06
N MET A 139 -5.88 27.03 8.99
CA MET A 139 -7.05 26.19 8.73
C MET A 139 -7.74 26.48 7.37
N ASN A 140 -6.97 27.01 6.42
CA ASN A 140 -7.43 27.25 5.06
C ASN A 140 -7.17 26.01 4.16
N LEU A 141 -7.81 26.00 3.00
CA LEU A 141 -7.39 25.11 1.91
C LEU A 141 -6.02 25.56 1.42
N ALA A 142 -5.08 24.64 1.37
CA ALA A 142 -3.71 24.91 0.99
C ALA A 142 -3.28 24.02 -0.19
N GLY A 143 -2.44 24.55 -1.06
CA GLY A 143 -1.79 23.76 -2.10
C GLY A 143 -0.90 22.69 -1.46
N CYS A 144 -0.84 21.51 -2.07
CA CYS A 144 0.05 20.45 -1.60
C CYS A 144 0.58 19.58 -2.72
N HIS A 145 1.75 18.98 -2.47
CA HIS A 145 2.32 17.90 -3.28
C HIS A 145 2.53 16.67 -2.42
N ILE A 146 2.12 15.51 -2.93
CA ILE A 146 2.44 14.23 -2.30
C ILE A 146 3.89 13.90 -2.64
N TRP A 147 4.75 13.84 -1.62
CA TRP A 147 6.18 13.58 -1.78
C TRP A 147 6.55 12.13 -1.54
N GLY A 148 5.87 11.47 -0.62
CA GLY A 148 6.10 10.07 -0.32
C GLY A 148 4.92 9.42 0.38
N TRP A 149 4.79 8.11 0.23
CA TRP A 149 3.74 7.34 0.91
C TRP A 149 4.14 5.88 1.06
N ARG A 150 3.51 5.23 1.99
CA ARG A 150 3.64 3.78 2.16
C ARG A 150 2.42 3.21 2.89
N SER A 151 2.02 2.01 2.49
CA SER A 151 1.10 1.17 3.26
C SER A 151 1.73 -0.20 3.43
N ILE A 152 1.87 -0.67 4.67
CA ILE A 152 2.54 -1.93 5.00
C ILE A 152 1.88 -2.63 6.18
N THR A 153 1.87 -3.96 6.14
CA THR A 153 1.49 -4.76 7.30
C THR A 153 2.53 -4.60 8.41
N ASP A 154 2.09 -4.29 9.62
CA ASP A 154 2.98 -4.24 10.77
C ASP A 154 3.49 -5.65 11.11
N LYS A 155 4.80 -5.77 11.25
CA LYS A 155 5.44 -7.04 11.62
C LYS A 155 5.21 -7.40 13.10
N ARG A 156 4.87 -6.41 13.93
CA ARG A 156 4.61 -6.58 15.36
C ARG A 156 3.12 -6.81 15.58
N VAL A 157 2.81 -7.70 16.52
CA VAL A 157 1.43 -7.87 16.98
C VAL A 157 1.10 -6.72 17.92
N CYS A 158 0.12 -5.92 17.53
CA CYS A 158 -0.42 -4.86 18.37
C CYS A 158 -1.51 -5.44 19.29
N ARG A 159 -1.52 -5.00 20.54
CA ARG A 159 -2.53 -5.42 21.53
C ARG A 159 -3.68 -4.42 21.68
N ALA A 160 -3.51 -3.22 21.12
CA ALA A 160 -4.49 -2.14 21.15
C ALA A 160 -4.35 -1.26 19.93
N THR A 161 -5.43 -0.55 19.57
CA THR A 161 -5.47 0.40 18.46
C THR A 161 -4.39 1.46 18.60
N ILE A 162 -4.24 2.05 19.80
CA ILE A 162 -3.24 3.08 20.07
C ILE A 162 -1.81 2.61 19.79
N GLN A 163 -1.51 1.33 19.98
CA GLN A 163 -0.19 0.78 19.67
C GLN A 163 0.02 0.70 18.16
N ALA A 164 -0.99 0.34 17.37
CA ALA A 164 -0.93 0.33 15.93
C ALA A 164 -0.72 1.75 15.38
N GLU A 165 -1.47 2.72 15.89
CA GLU A 165 -1.32 4.14 15.55
C GLU A 165 0.09 4.66 15.88
N ALA A 166 0.60 4.37 17.07
CA ALA A 166 1.97 4.75 17.46
C ALA A 166 3.03 4.18 16.50
N HIS A 167 2.87 2.94 16.05
CA HIS A 167 3.78 2.35 15.04
C HIS A 167 3.65 3.03 13.67
N GLY A 168 2.45 3.48 13.31
CA GLY A 168 2.22 4.29 12.11
C GLY A 168 2.95 5.64 12.22
N MET A 169 2.75 6.34 13.33
CA MET A 169 3.39 7.64 13.62
C MET A 169 4.91 7.57 13.59
N ILE A 170 5.51 6.58 14.27
CA ILE A 170 6.96 6.39 14.28
C ILE A 170 7.49 6.18 12.85
N SER A 171 6.81 5.35 12.06
CA SER A 171 7.24 5.07 10.67
C SER A 171 7.14 6.30 9.77
N GLY A 172 6.09 7.11 9.96
CA GLY A 172 5.91 8.35 9.22
C GLY A 172 6.94 9.42 9.62
N GLU A 173 7.20 9.56 10.92
CA GLU A 173 8.17 10.51 11.46
C GLU A 173 9.59 10.19 11.01
N GLU A 174 10.01 8.91 11.07
CA GLU A 174 11.31 8.46 10.57
C GLU A 174 11.51 8.81 9.09
N MET A 175 10.48 8.61 8.26
CA MET A 175 10.57 8.92 6.85
C MET A 175 10.54 10.43 6.61
N GLY A 176 9.69 11.18 7.31
CA GLY A 176 9.65 12.64 7.26
C GLY A 176 10.99 13.27 7.60
N THR A 177 11.64 12.77 8.66
CA THR A 177 12.96 13.23 9.06
C THR A 177 14.03 12.96 8.00
N ARG A 178 13.99 11.77 7.36
CA ARG A 178 14.90 11.44 6.25
C ARG A 178 14.70 12.36 5.05
N LEU A 179 13.46 12.64 4.68
CA LEU A 179 13.15 13.51 3.55
C LEU A 179 13.56 14.96 3.83
N ARG A 180 13.34 15.46 5.06
CA ARG A 180 13.79 16.78 5.46
C ARG A 180 15.31 16.96 5.38
N ALA A 181 16.08 15.90 5.50
CA ALA A 181 17.53 15.96 5.37
C ALA A 181 18.02 16.01 3.90
N ILE A 182 17.11 15.80 2.93
CA ILE A 182 17.42 15.78 1.49
C ILE A 182 16.96 17.08 0.80
N ILE A 183 15.94 17.74 1.37
CA ILE A 183 15.39 19.02 0.88
C ILE A 183 16.18 20.16 1.51
#